data_4983bf9c24074d504428bc464622d163
#
_entry.id   4983bf9c24074d504428bc464622d163
#
_cell.length_a   1.000
_cell.length_b   1.000
_cell.length_c   1.000
_cell.angle_alpha   90.00
_cell.angle_beta   90.00
_cell.angle_gamma   90.00
#
_symmetry.space_group_name_H-M   'P 1'
#
loop_
_entity.id
_entity.type
_entity.pdbx_description
1 polymer ?
#
loop_
_entity_poly.entity_id
_entity_poly.type
_entity_poly.pdbx_seq_one_letter_code
_entity_poly.pdbx_strand_id
1 'polypeptide(L)'
;GVVMTPSLRRRRLLAAAVPGLLAGCLVESSEDAGEAGDETGTAAGDTGGDTGGDGDSLSEGGDSAVEQADDESPPKEVGPDGSGLVVTNVDVLGVTDGGYETTVEARLTVENAGRFTYGTVLFRVDAYATRPNSSDREAVGYAYSRERYSSGDRFADGTERFTVEIAFRSRETRARADPDWYEVDAAVRRAEPG
;
A
#
# COMPACT_ATOMS: atom_id res chain seq x y z
N GLY A 1 29.79 14.28 -41.59
CA GLY A 1 29.07 14.80 -40.45
C GLY A 1 27.60 14.43 -40.57
N VAL A 2 27.16 13.45 -39.76
CA VAL A 2 25.75 13.05 -39.70
C VAL A 2 25.13 13.80 -38.53
N VAL A 3 24.18 14.70 -38.82
CA VAL A 3 23.43 15.45 -37.84
C VAL A 3 22.24 14.58 -37.39
N MET A 4 22.31 14.04 -36.18
CA MET A 4 21.17 13.39 -35.54
C MET A 4 20.23 14.45 -34.95
N THR A 5 19.04 14.55 -35.51
CA THR A 5 17.95 15.35 -34.94
C THR A 5 17.21 14.53 -33.86
N PRO A 6 17.06 15.03 -32.61
CA PRO A 6 16.26 14.37 -31.62
C PRO A 6 14.77 14.54 -31.93
N SER A 7 14.05 13.44 -32.08
CA SER A 7 12.59 13.46 -32.22
C SER A 7 11.95 13.73 -30.88
N LEU A 8 11.41 14.92 -30.68
CA LEU A 8 10.56 15.30 -29.55
C LEU A 8 9.20 14.58 -29.69
N ARG A 9 9.02 13.49 -28.94
CA ARG A 9 7.70 12.88 -28.77
C ARG A 9 6.83 13.82 -27.91
N ARG A 10 5.88 14.45 -28.56
CA ARG A 10 4.86 15.29 -27.91
C ARG A 10 3.94 14.39 -27.07
N ARG A 11 4.14 14.39 -25.76
CA ARG A 11 3.16 13.83 -24.81
C ARG A 11 1.93 14.73 -24.83
N ARG A 12 0.81 14.22 -25.30
CA ARG A 12 -0.49 14.85 -25.16
C ARG A 12 -0.98 14.59 -23.74
N LEU A 13 -0.97 15.62 -22.90
CA LEU A 13 -1.66 15.64 -21.62
C LEU A 13 -3.16 15.71 -21.92
N LEU A 14 -3.87 14.62 -21.76
CA LEU A 14 -5.32 14.60 -21.68
C LEU A 14 -5.72 14.80 -20.23
N ALA A 15 -6.06 16.02 -19.87
CA ALA A 15 -6.75 16.32 -18.62
C ALA A 15 -8.19 15.82 -18.74
N ALA A 16 -8.51 14.68 -18.16
CA ALA A 16 -9.87 14.19 -18.01
C ALA A 16 -10.45 14.77 -16.72
N ALA A 17 -11.32 15.76 -16.87
CA ALA A 17 -12.18 16.22 -15.79
C ALA A 17 -13.30 15.21 -15.60
N VAL A 18 -13.37 14.57 -14.44
CA VAL A 18 -14.49 13.69 -14.04
C VAL A 18 -15.49 14.52 -13.26
N PRO A 19 -16.73 14.71 -13.76
CA PRO A 19 -17.81 15.26 -12.95
C PRO A 19 -18.35 14.16 -12.02
N GLY A 20 -18.36 14.44 -10.72
CA GLY A 20 -18.92 13.57 -9.70
C GLY A 20 -20.43 13.39 -9.90
N LEU A 21 -20.86 12.13 -9.91
CA LEU A 21 -22.26 11.77 -9.71
C LEU A 21 -22.37 11.06 -8.36
N LEU A 22 -22.91 11.81 -7.39
CA LEU A 22 -23.41 11.26 -6.14
C LEU A 22 -24.72 10.53 -6.46
N ALA A 23 -24.66 9.21 -6.51
CA ALA A 23 -25.86 8.37 -6.51
C ALA A 23 -25.99 7.75 -5.12
N GLY A 24 -26.99 8.22 -4.37
CA GLY A 24 -27.35 7.68 -3.07
C GLY A 24 -27.86 6.25 -3.17
N CYS A 25 -27.34 5.36 -2.33
CA CYS A 25 -27.92 4.04 -2.12
C CYS A 25 -28.97 4.16 -1.02
N LEU A 26 -30.22 3.97 -1.42
CA LEU A 26 -31.34 3.64 -0.53
C LEU A 26 -31.10 2.22 0.01
N VAL A 27 -31.01 2.11 1.33
CA VAL A 27 -31.07 0.84 2.02
C VAL A 27 -32.55 0.51 2.21
N GLU A 28 -33.07 -0.48 1.49
CA GLU A 28 -34.32 -1.14 1.81
C GLU A 28 -34.06 -2.22 2.86
N SER A 29 -34.58 -1.98 4.04
CA SER A 29 -34.70 -2.98 5.11
C SER A 29 -35.84 -3.91 4.76
N SER A 30 -35.56 -5.15 4.45
CA SER A 30 -36.57 -6.22 4.42
C SER A 30 -36.54 -6.91 5.76
N GLU A 31 -37.60 -6.64 6.56
CA GLU A 31 -38.01 -7.47 7.68
C GLU A 31 -38.66 -8.72 7.09
N ASP A 32 -38.16 -9.89 7.40
CA ASP A 32 -38.93 -11.11 7.33
C ASP A 32 -38.74 -11.91 8.62
N ALA A 33 -39.89 -12.22 9.21
CA ALA A 33 -40.08 -12.92 10.47
C ALA A 33 -40.07 -14.44 10.23
N GLY A 34 -39.53 -15.19 11.20
CA GLY A 34 -39.66 -16.66 11.22
C GLY A 34 -38.84 -17.24 12.37
N GLU A 35 -39.46 -17.33 13.47
CA GLU A 35 -40.00 -18.49 14.21
C GLU A 35 -39.01 -19.38 14.99
N ALA A 36 -39.17 -19.29 16.29
CA ALA A 36 -39.17 -20.30 17.35
C ALA A 36 -38.17 -21.47 17.34
N GLY A 37 -37.39 -21.52 18.41
CA GLY A 37 -36.65 -22.68 18.87
C GLY A 37 -36.25 -22.51 20.32
N ASP A 38 -37.15 -22.90 21.19
CA ASP A 38 -37.09 -23.12 22.64
C ASP A 38 -35.98 -24.15 22.96
N GLU A 39 -35.16 -23.94 23.98
CA GLU A 39 -34.68 -24.92 24.92
C GLU A 39 -33.75 -24.26 25.98
N THR A 40 -34.28 -24.16 27.14
CA THR A 40 -33.82 -24.25 28.52
C THR A 40 -32.37 -24.71 28.77
N GLY A 41 -31.67 -23.96 29.63
CA GLY A 41 -30.43 -24.40 30.27
C GLY A 41 -30.02 -23.52 31.45
N THR A 42 -30.65 -23.78 32.58
CA THR A 42 -30.38 -23.24 33.92
C THR A 42 -28.99 -23.66 34.42
N ALA A 43 -28.19 -22.76 34.98
CA ALA A 43 -27.38 -23.03 36.18
C ALA A 43 -26.85 -21.73 36.80
N ALA A 44 -27.20 -21.57 38.03
CA ALA A 44 -26.78 -20.55 38.97
C ALA A 44 -25.32 -20.73 39.41
N GLY A 45 -24.67 -19.63 39.79
CA GLY A 45 -23.37 -19.59 40.43
C GLY A 45 -23.17 -18.25 41.12
N ASP A 46 -23.71 -18.12 42.27
CA ASP A 46 -23.56 -17.12 43.32
C ASP A 46 -22.17 -17.20 43.96
N THR A 47 -21.56 -16.07 44.28
CA THR A 47 -20.69 -15.71 45.42
C THR A 47 -19.98 -14.40 45.05
N GLY A 48 -20.21 -13.21 45.64
CA GLY A 48 -20.11 -12.89 47.06
C GLY A 48 -18.69 -12.38 47.35
N GLY A 49 -18.51 -11.04 47.50
CA GLY A 49 -17.21 -10.47 47.89
C GLY A 49 -17.24 -8.94 47.97
N ASP A 50 -17.90 -8.46 48.96
CA ASP A 50 -17.86 -7.11 49.50
C ASP A 50 -16.52 -6.89 50.23
N THR A 51 -15.82 -5.80 49.95
CA THR A 51 -15.00 -5.10 50.94
C THR A 51 -14.76 -3.65 50.48
N GLY A 52 -15.31 -2.74 51.24
CA GLY A 52 -15.10 -1.32 51.20
C GLY A 52 -13.69 -0.92 51.64
N GLY A 53 -13.31 0.26 51.25
CA GLY A 53 -12.08 0.95 51.63
C GLY A 53 -12.19 2.42 51.29
N ASP A 54 -12.82 3.18 52.16
CA ASP A 54 -12.72 4.62 52.25
C ASP A 54 -11.25 5.02 52.47
N GLY A 55 -10.75 5.93 51.63
CA GLY A 55 -9.44 6.53 51.80
C GLY A 55 -9.43 7.92 51.16
N ASP A 56 -10.08 8.82 51.88
CA ASP A 56 -9.94 10.28 51.68
C ASP A 56 -8.49 10.68 51.91
N SER A 57 -7.85 11.28 50.95
CA SER A 57 -6.60 12.04 51.13
C SER A 57 -6.49 13.13 50.09
N LEU A 58 -6.96 14.30 50.49
CA LEU A 58 -6.65 15.57 49.89
C LEU A 58 -5.16 15.82 50.01
N SER A 59 -4.47 15.98 48.89
CA SER A 59 -3.17 16.62 48.83
C SER A 59 -3.13 17.57 47.62
N GLU A 60 -3.34 18.84 47.95
CA GLU A 60 -2.98 19.95 47.07
C GLU A 60 -1.46 19.96 46.91
N GLY A 61 -1.00 20.28 45.75
CA GLY A 61 0.33 20.82 45.59
C GLY A 61 1.08 20.38 44.35
N GLY A 62 1.27 21.31 43.45
CA GLY A 62 2.43 21.25 42.56
C GLY A 62 2.14 21.12 41.07
N ASP A 63 1.71 22.23 40.53
CA ASP A 63 2.00 22.68 39.19
C ASP A 63 3.43 22.34 38.79
N SER A 64 3.59 21.47 37.85
CA SER A 64 4.72 21.37 36.93
C SER A 64 4.31 20.42 35.83
N ALA A 65 3.57 20.93 34.88
CA ALA A 65 3.45 20.33 33.57
C ALA A 65 4.82 20.42 32.88
N VAL A 66 5.70 19.51 33.23
CA VAL A 66 6.79 19.12 32.34
C VAL A 66 6.10 18.24 31.31
N GLU A 67 5.80 18.82 30.14
CA GLU A 67 5.56 18.03 28.95
C GLU A 67 6.81 17.16 28.75
N GLN A 68 6.76 15.96 29.33
CA GLN A 68 7.62 14.88 28.86
C GLN A 68 7.21 14.67 27.41
N ALA A 69 8.00 15.24 26.50
CA ALA A 69 8.06 14.74 25.15
C ALA A 69 8.40 13.25 25.32
N ASP A 70 7.37 12.42 25.13
CA ASP A 70 7.54 10.99 25.05
C ASP A 70 8.56 10.74 23.94
N ASP A 71 9.77 10.43 24.33
CA ASP A 71 10.84 9.93 23.49
C ASP A 71 10.49 8.48 23.12
N GLU A 72 9.31 8.35 22.50
CA GLU A 72 8.78 7.09 22.04
C GLU A 72 9.62 6.66 20.84
N SER A 73 10.46 5.68 21.07
CA SER A 73 11.26 5.09 20.00
C SER A 73 10.35 4.76 18.83
N PRO A 74 10.76 5.06 17.59
CA PRO A 74 9.92 4.81 16.43
C PRO A 74 9.49 3.33 16.38
N PRO A 75 8.26 3.05 15.92
CA PRO A 75 7.77 1.68 15.85
C PRO A 75 8.70 0.86 14.94
N LYS A 76 8.88 -0.43 15.26
CA LYS A 76 9.74 -1.33 14.47
C LYS A 76 9.24 -1.53 13.05
N GLU A 77 7.95 -1.36 12.84
CA GLU A 77 7.28 -1.51 11.55
C GLU A 77 6.07 -0.60 11.49
N VAL A 78 5.83 -0.01 10.32
CA VAL A 78 4.64 0.78 10.02
C VAL A 78 3.92 0.13 8.85
N GLY A 79 2.63 -0.11 9.01
CA GLY A 79 1.79 -0.62 7.93
C GLY A 79 1.68 0.40 6.77
N PRO A 80 1.26 -0.04 5.57
CA PRO A 80 1.20 0.81 4.39
C PRO A 80 0.39 2.10 4.61
N ASP A 81 -0.75 2.02 5.28
CA ASP A 81 -1.65 3.16 5.51
C ASP A 81 -1.08 4.21 6.48
N GLY A 82 -0.17 3.82 7.35
CA GLY A 82 0.46 4.71 8.35
C GLY A 82 1.85 5.19 7.95
N SER A 83 2.42 4.65 6.88
CA SER A 83 3.79 4.94 6.49
C SER A 83 3.97 6.33 5.87
N GLY A 84 2.95 6.85 5.18
CA GLY A 84 3.07 8.03 4.34
C GLY A 84 3.91 7.82 3.08
N LEU A 85 4.26 6.56 2.79
CA LEU A 85 4.90 6.20 1.52
C LEU A 85 3.83 6.02 0.45
N VAL A 86 3.95 6.75 -0.64
CA VAL A 86 3.01 6.73 -1.76
C VAL A 86 3.74 6.38 -3.03
N VAL A 87 3.28 5.33 -3.73
CA VAL A 87 3.72 5.06 -5.10
C VAL A 87 3.00 6.04 -6.02
N THR A 88 3.72 7.04 -6.52
CA THR A 88 3.16 8.14 -7.32
C THR A 88 3.16 7.85 -8.81
N ASN A 89 4.04 6.97 -9.27
CA ASN A 89 4.09 6.56 -10.67
C ASN A 89 4.72 5.17 -10.82
N VAL A 90 4.26 4.43 -11.83
CA VAL A 90 4.85 3.17 -12.28
C VAL A 90 4.98 3.20 -13.80
N ASP A 91 6.18 3.00 -14.31
CA ASP A 91 6.47 2.96 -15.74
C ASP A 91 7.04 1.58 -16.12
N VAL A 92 6.52 0.94 -17.16
CA VAL A 92 7.17 -0.21 -17.79
C VAL A 92 8.32 0.31 -18.64
N LEU A 93 9.54 -0.12 -18.33
CA LEU A 93 10.76 0.30 -19.01
C LEU A 93 11.09 -0.59 -20.22
N GLY A 94 10.84 -1.89 -20.05
CA GLY A 94 11.16 -2.88 -21.05
C GLY A 94 10.51 -4.22 -20.78
N VAL A 95 10.46 -5.05 -21.82
CA VAL A 95 10.02 -6.44 -21.71
C VAL A 95 10.98 -7.30 -22.51
N THR A 96 11.50 -8.34 -21.85
CA THR A 96 12.43 -9.30 -22.48
C THR A 96 11.79 -10.67 -22.53
N ASP A 97 11.69 -11.26 -23.72
CA ASP A 97 11.27 -12.64 -23.90
C ASP A 97 12.49 -13.56 -24.02
N GLY A 98 12.71 -14.38 -23.01
CA GLY A 98 13.75 -15.41 -23.00
C GLY A 98 13.28 -16.76 -23.58
N GLY A 99 12.09 -16.80 -24.18
CA GLY A 99 11.46 -18.00 -24.76
C GLY A 99 10.71 -18.84 -23.72
N TYR A 100 11.30 -19.16 -22.59
CA TYR A 100 10.65 -19.87 -21.50
C TYR A 100 10.10 -18.92 -20.42
N GLU A 101 10.81 -17.86 -20.18
CA GLU A 101 10.51 -16.84 -19.19
C GLU A 101 10.46 -15.45 -19.84
N THR A 102 9.46 -14.69 -19.48
CA THR A 102 9.34 -13.28 -19.86
C THR A 102 9.60 -12.43 -18.63
N THR A 103 10.42 -11.40 -18.78
CA THR A 103 10.74 -10.45 -17.70
C THR A 103 10.23 -9.06 -18.09
N VAL A 104 9.42 -8.48 -17.21
CA VAL A 104 8.97 -7.08 -17.29
C VAL A 104 9.84 -6.26 -16.35
N GLU A 105 10.53 -5.26 -16.88
CA GLU A 105 11.27 -4.27 -16.11
C GLU A 105 10.40 -3.05 -15.88
N ALA A 106 10.19 -2.68 -14.62
CA ALA A 106 9.37 -1.54 -14.21
C ALA A 106 10.14 -0.56 -13.33
N ARG A 107 9.79 0.72 -13.44
CA ARG A 107 10.29 1.78 -12.56
C ARG A 107 9.17 2.28 -11.69
N LEU A 108 9.38 2.21 -10.38
CA LEU A 108 8.51 2.78 -9.38
C LEU A 108 9.04 4.17 -9.00
N THR A 109 8.16 5.14 -8.90
CA THR A 109 8.44 6.43 -8.27
C THR A 109 7.66 6.47 -6.96
N VAL A 110 8.37 6.62 -5.86
CA VAL A 110 7.80 6.57 -4.51
C VAL A 110 8.11 7.86 -3.79
N GLU A 111 7.12 8.47 -3.21
CA GLU A 111 7.23 9.66 -2.37
C GLU A 111 7.07 9.27 -0.90
N ASN A 112 7.98 9.75 -0.06
CA ASN A 112 7.80 9.73 1.39
C ASN A 112 7.24 11.08 1.83
N ALA A 113 5.94 11.15 2.00
CA ALA A 113 5.21 12.29 2.56
C ALA A 113 4.88 12.09 4.05
N GLY A 114 5.41 11.02 4.65
CA GLY A 114 5.19 10.68 6.04
C GLY A 114 6.18 11.35 6.99
N ARG A 115 5.98 11.06 8.28
CA ARG A 115 6.83 11.60 9.37
C ARG A 115 8.05 10.72 9.70
N PHE A 116 8.10 9.52 9.14
CA PHE A 116 9.14 8.57 9.45
C PHE A 116 10.22 8.54 8.38
N THR A 117 11.44 8.29 8.82
CA THR A 117 12.57 7.96 7.97
C THR A 117 12.75 6.46 7.95
N TYR A 118 12.89 5.85 6.78
CA TYR A 118 12.88 4.40 6.62
C TYR A 118 14.27 3.82 6.38
N GLY A 119 14.56 2.73 7.10
CA GLY A 119 15.76 1.89 6.91
C GLY A 119 15.48 0.72 5.97
N THR A 120 14.23 0.24 5.91
CA THR A 120 13.81 -0.82 4.98
C THR A 120 12.42 -0.55 4.47
N VAL A 121 12.20 -0.73 3.15
CA VAL A 121 10.87 -0.69 2.53
C VAL A 121 10.69 -1.94 1.67
N LEU A 122 9.53 -2.57 1.77
CA LEU A 122 9.13 -3.71 0.97
C LEU A 122 7.96 -3.34 0.08
N PHE A 123 8.15 -3.48 -1.22
CA PHE A 123 7.11 -3.33 -2.23
C PHE A 123 6.62 -4.68 -2.72
N ARG A 124 5.35 -4.77 -3.07
CA ARG A 124 4.81 -5.78 -3.96
C ARG A 124 4.50 -5.13 -5.30
N VAL A 125 4.93 -5.76 -6.37
CA VAL A 125 4.77 -5.27 -7.73
C VAL A 125 4.11 -6.37 -8.55
N ASP A 126 2.94 -6.08 -9.09
CA ASP A 126 2.12 -7.02 -9.86
C ASP A 126 2.13 -6.61 -11.33
N ALA A 127 2.43 -7.56 -12.23
CA ALA A 127 2.43 -7.36 -13.66
C ALA A 127 1.17 -7.95 -14.30
N TYR A 128 0.62 -7.21 -15.25
CA TYR A 128 -0.59 -7.58 -15.99
C TYR A 128 -0.29 -7.50 -17.49
N ALA A 129 -0.69 -8.53 -18.21
CA ALA A 129 -0.76 -8.46 -19.66
C ALA A 129 -2.02 -7.69 -20.06
N THR A 130 -1.87 -6.75 -20.98
CA THR A 130 -2.95 -5.95 -21.54
C THR A 130 -2.88 -6.01 -23.05
N ARG A 131 -3.94 -5.65 -23.73
CA ARG A 131 -3.92 -5.46 -25.18
C ARG A 131 -4.03 -3.98 -25.48
N PRO A 132 -3.27 -3.45 -26.42
CA PRO A 132 -3.44 -2.06 -26.83
C PRO A 132 -4.90 -1.77 -27.20
N ASN A 133 -5.46 -0.72 -26.59
CA ASN A 133 -6.86 -0.31 -26.72
C ASN A 133 -7.90 -1.28 -26.10
N SER A 134 -7.51 -2.16 -25.19
CA SER A 134 -8.40 -2.95 -24.35
C SER A 134 -8.29 -2.51 -22.90
N SER A 135 -9.36 -2.62 -22.14
CA SER A 135 -9.36 -2.47 -20.68
C SER A 135 -9.14 -3.80 -19.96
N ASP A 136 -9.03 -4.90 -20.71
CA ASP A 136 -8.82 -6.21 -20.13
C ASP A 136 -7.40 -6.33 -19.59
N ARG A 137 -7.27 -6.80 -18.35
CA ARG A 137 -6.00 -7.03 -17.65
C ARG A 137 -5.96 -8.49 -17.21
N GLU A 138 -4.91 -9.19 -17.57
CA GLU A 138 -4.62 -10.55 -17.16
C GLU A 138 -3.40 -10.55 -16.25
N ALA A 139 -3.54 -10.97 -14.99
CA ALA A 139 -2.41 -11.06 -14.08
C ALA A 139 -1.44 -12.16 -14.55
N VAL A 140 -0.17 -11.80 -14.78
CA VAL A 140 0.83 -12.72 -15.30
C VAL A 140 1.95 -13.04 -14.32
N GLY A 141 2.22 -12.16 -13.36
CA GLY A 141 3.24 -12.39 -12.36
C GLY A 141 3.32 -11.29 -11.31
N TYR A 142 4.14 -11.52 -10.31
CA TYR A 142 4.45 -10.52 -9.28
C TYR A 142 5.86 -10.70 -8.75
N ALA A 143 6.40 -9.63 -8.19
CA ALA A 143 7.67 -9.63 -7.48
C ALA A 143 7.56 -8.87 -6.16
N TYR A 144 8.44 -9.21 -5.23
CA TYR A 144 8.69 -8.41 -4.04
C TYR A 144 10.06 -7.74 -4.17
N SER A 145 10.09 -6.41 -4.08
CA SER A 145 11.33 -5.64 -4.01
C SER A 145 11.54 -5.14 -2.60
N ARG A 146 12.70 -5.42 -2.04
CA ARG A 146 13.08 -4.96 -0.71
C ARG A 146 14.27 -4.01 -0.82
N GLU A 147 14.00 -2.76 -0.53
CA GLU A 147 15.01 -1.71 -0.47
C GLU A 147 15.54 -1.58 0.95
N ARG A 148 16.85 -1.55 1.10
CA ARG A 148 17.55 -1.38 2.37
C ARG A 148 18.49 -0.21 2.29
N TYR A 149 18.42 0.63 3.29
CA TYR A 149 19.18 1.85 3.39
C TYR A 149 20.24 1.74 4.49
N SER A 150 21.43 2.25 4.23
CA SER A 150 22.43 2.41 5.26
C SER A 150 22.01 3.49 6.27
N SER A 151 22.64 3.52 7.44
CA SER A 151 22.28 4.47 8.49
C SER A 151 22.46 5.95 8.09
N GLY A 152 23.26 6.22 7.05
CA GLY A 152 23.52 7.57 6.53
C GLY A 152 22.64 7.98 5.34
N ASP A 153 21.98 7.02 4.67
CA ASP A 153 21.24 7.23 3.41
C ASP A 153 19.79 6.72 3.51
N ARG A 154 19.18 6.91 4.66
CA ARG A 154 17.79 6.46 4.88
C ARG A 154 16.82 7.22 4.01
N PHE A 155 15.74 6.56 3.62
CA PHE A 155 14.66 7.20 2.89
C PHE A 155 13.87 8.14 3.82
N ALA A 156 14.29 9.39 3.82
CA ALA A 156 13.65 10.50 4.54
C ALA A 156 12.48 11.07 3.70
N ASP A 157 12.23 12.36 3.79
CA ASP A 157 11.29 13.05 2.92
C ASP A 157 11.77 13.08 1.45
N GLY A 158 10.82 13.25 0.54
CA GLY A 158 11.10 13.39 -0.88
C GLY A 158 10.73 12.17 -1.72
N THR A 159 11.34 12.09 -2.89
CA THR A 159 10.96 11.11 -3.92
C THR A 159 12.15 10.28 -4.36
N GLU A 160 11.98 8.97 -4.38
CA GLU A 160 12.97 8.01 -4.89
C GLU A 160 12.41 7.15 -6.02
N ARG A 161 13.31 6.56 -6.80
CA ARG A 161 12.97 5.70 -7.93
C ARG A 161 13.65 4.35 -7.78
N PHE A 162 12.86 3.30 -7.93
CA PHE A 162 13.31 1.90 -7.84
C PHE A 162 13.04 1.20 -9.15
N THR A 163 13.97 0.35 -9.59
CA THR A 163 13.77 -0.53 -10.73
C THR A 163 13.53 -1.95 -10.22
N VAL A 164 12.46 -2.57 -10.72
CA VAL A 164 12.03 -3.91 -10.31
C VAL A 164 11.82 -4.76 -11.57
N GLU A 165 12.29 -6.01 -11.51
CA GLU A 165 12.07 -7.01 -12.52
C GLU A 165 11.01 -8.00 -12.06
N ILE A 166 10.01 -8.25 -12.91
CA ILE A 166 8.95 -9.22 -12.66
C ILE A 166 9.10 -10.33 -13.71
N ALA A 167 9.52 -11.50 -13.28
CA ALA A 167 9.69 -12.66 -14.13
C ALA A 167 8.51 -13.61 -14.00
N PHE A 168 8.03 -14.13 -15.14
CA PHE A 168 6.96 -15.12 -15.23
C PHE A 168 7.16 -16.02 -16.44
N ARG A 169 6.48 -17.16 -16.46
CA ARG A 169 6.60 -18.10 -17.59
C ARG A 169 5.91 -17.52 -18.83
N SER A 170 6.61 -17.48 -19.95
CA SER A 170 6.08 -16.90 -21.21
C SER A 170 4.76 -17.51 -21.68
N ARG A 171 4.48 -18.78 -21.29
CA ARG A 171 3.22 -19.47 -21.60
C ARG A 171 2.00 -18.96 -20.80
N GLU A 172 2.20 -18.17 -19.76
CA GLU A 172 1.12 -17.65 -18.92
C GLU A 172 0.35 -16.51 -19.58
N THR A 173 0.88 -15.99 -20.66
CA THR A 173 0.19 -14.97 -21.46
C THR A 173 0.42 -15.18 -22.95
N ARG A 174 -0.43 -14.57 -23.77
CA ARG A 174 -0.27 -14.45 -25.22
C ARG A 174 0.12 -13.02 -25.63
N ALA A 175 0.42 -12.17 -24.66
CA ALA A 175 0.89 -10.82 -24.92
C ALA A 175 2.26 -10.86 -25.61
N ARG A 176 2.52 -9.87 -26.44
CA ARG A 176 3.85 -9.70 -27.06
C ARG A 176 4.82 -9.16 -26.03
N ALA A 177 6.10 -9.46 -26.21
CA ALA A 177 7.16 -8.86 -25.42
C ALA A 177 7.41 -7.39 -25.84
N ASP A 178 6.42 -6.56 -25.60
CA ASP A 178 6.39 -5.14 -25.95
C ASP A 178 5.84 -4.37 -24.73
N PRO A 179 6.50 -3.29 -24.28
CA PRO A 179 6.05 -2.51 -23.12
C PRO A 179 4.59 -2.05 -23.19
N ASP A 180 4.07 -1.78 -24.37
CA ASP A 180 2.69 -1.32 -24.57
C ASP A 180 1.64 -2.44 -24.30
N TRP A 181 2.10 -3.69 -24.11
CA TRP A 181 1.27 -4.84 -23.81
C TRP A 181 1.25 -5.20 -22.32
N TYR A 182 1.88 -4.39 -21.49
CA TYR A 182 1.93 -4.65 -20.05
C TYR A 182 1.62 -3.40 -19.24
N GLU A 183 0.96 -3.64 -18.14
CA GLU A 183 0.78 -2.68 -17.07
C GLU A 183 1.34 -3.25 -15.77
N VAL A 184 1.81 -2.37 -14.90
CA VAL A 184 2.37 -2.76 -13.61
C VAL A 184 1.74 -1.91 -12.52
N ASP A 185 1.27 -2.57 -11.48
CA ASP A 185 0.83 -1.94 -10.24
C ASP A 185 1.86 -2.20 -9.14
N ALA A 186 2.02 -1.25 -8.24
CA ALA A 186 2.90 -1.43 -7.11
C ALA A 186 2.27 -0.88 -5.83
N ALA A 187 2.55 -1.56 -4.73
CA ALA A 187 2.09 -1.16 -3.40
C ALA A 187 3.16 -1.38 -2.35
N VAL A 188 3.25 -0.46 -1.39
CA VAL A 188 4.03 -0.66 -0.18
C VAL A 188 3.37 -1.77 0.65
N ARG A 189 4.15 -2.74 1.11
CA ARG A 189 3.67 -3.85 1.95
C ARG A 189 4.17 -3.74 3.38
N ARG A 190 5.38 -3.22 3.55
CA ARG A 190 6.03 -3.06 4.84
C ARG A 190 7.00 -1.89 4.78
N ALA A 191 7.09 -1.12 5.85
CA ALA A 191 8.08 -0.09 6.04
C ALA A 191 8.63 -0.15 7.48
N GLU A 192 9.94 -0.23 7.60
CA GLU A 192 10.64 -0.29 8.88
C GLU A 192 11.37 1.03 9.10
N PRO A 193 10.90 1.87 10.03
CA PRO A 193 11.62 3.07 10.42
C PRO A 193 13.02 2.72 10.91
N GLY A 194 13.96 3.60 10.74
CA GLY A 194 15.34 3.33 11.07
C GLY A 194 16.02 4.46 11.83
#